data_574c5a6bdb764f541377986585746ae8
#
_entry.id   574c5a6bdb764f541377986585746ae8
#
_cell.length_a   1.000
_cell.length_b   1.000
_cell.length_c   1.000
_cell.angle_alpha   90.00
_cell.angle_beta   90.00
_cell.angle_gamma   90.00
#
_symmetry.space_group_name_H-M   'P 1'
#
loop_
_entity.id
_entity.type
_entity.pdbx_description
1 polymer ?
#
loop_
_entity_poly.entity_id
_entity_poly.type
_entity_poly.pdbx_seq_one_letter_code
_entity_poly.pdbx_strand_id
1 'polypeptide(L)'
;DGDAKELGLFHTLDATAEIKNLSLAGSMSVSQATPVVAGTLAVYNNGAALTKVTNKATLSFSGAKTVTTAGYLGGLVGLANVGSVYTDCHNTGEFIVTGTARTEFIGGIVAGTADKTEGSLVNCTNKGNFSFDFPGAVDTGQYGGLFGHAEKSNWTFSNCTNEGTFTVTFADPGHQFHSLGGILATGYGVFDNCVNKGKIMFNNSNGTKYRRTGGIVGCVGSDAGLGYTLRMTNCRNEADIAASTASVGGLIGIAEKVASPALIENCVNTGNMTSPTMADYDLFYMGGIAGKVAGAFTLKNCINRGNLTAAVERDIAGIAVAGDNNAVFDGCENYGNITVVANHKTDKWRPIVAGIVAIENDKVTTITNCTCKCTIDATLYQATSVGAVYVFQKTWEKGVEDTKTVCDEASKTNSAETTIKITTRE
;
A
#
# COMPACT_ATOMS: atom_id res chain seq x y z
N ASP A 1 24.13 -9.21 -24.01
CA ASP A 1 23.54 -9.15 -25.35
C ASP A 1 22.50 -8.06 -25.38
N GLY A 2 22.74 -7.03 -26.17
CA GLY A 2 22.09 -5.74 -26.07
C GLY A 2 20.58 -5.66 -26.36
N ASP A 3 19.88 -6.74 -26.74
CA ASP A 3 18.48 -6.73 -27.13
C ASP A 3 17.58 -7.78 -26.42
N ALA A 4 18.07 -8.43 -25.39
CA ALA A 4 17.28 -9.43 -24.66
C ALA A 4 16.11 -8.77 -23.90
N LYS A 5 14.90 -9.08 -24.30
CA LYS A 5 13.65 -8.60 -23.67
C LYS A 5 13.21 -9.49 -22.51
N GLU A 6 13.77 -10.66 -22.39
CA GLU A 6 13.42 -11.71 -21.44
C GLU A 6 14.69 -12.28 -20.83
N LEU A 7 14.80 -12.25 -19.52
CA LEU A 7 16.01 -12.62 -18.78
C LEU A 7 15.69 -13.52 -17.59
N GLY A 8 16.29 -14.69 -17.55
CA GLY A 8 16.16 -15.66 -16.47
C GLY A 8 17.05 -16.87 -16.72
N LEU A 9 17.36 -17.64 -15.68
CA LEU A 9 18.06 -18.93 -15.82
C LEU A 9 17.25 -19.89 -16.69
N PHE A 10 15.92 -19.88 -16.50
CA PHE A 10 14.95 -20.58 -17.32
C PHE A 10 14.04 -19.57 -18.02
N HIS A 11 13.66 -19.85 -19.27
CA HIS A 11 12.65 -19.04 -19.93
C HIS A 11 11.27 -19.30 -19.34
N THR A 12 10.89 -20.56 -19.21
CA THR A 12 9.58 -20.97 -18.69
C THR A 12 9.72 -22.18 -17.75
N LEU A 13 8.98 -22.16 -16.67
CA LEU A 13 8.75 -23.30 -15.79
C LEU A 13 7.31 -23.76 -15.99
N ASP A 14 7.13 -25.00 -16.46
CA ASP A 14 5.81 -25.58 -16.69
C ASP A 14 5.18 -26.15 -15.41
N ALA A 15 3.89 -26.37 -15.42
CA ALA A 15 3.10 -26.79 -14.25
C ALA A 15 3.56 -28.09 -13.57
N THR A 16 4.30 -28.94 -14.27
CA THR A 16 4.87 -30.17 -13.73
C THR A 16 6.27 -30.00 -13.13
N ALA A 17 6.88 -28.81 -13.30
CA ALA A 17 8.21 -28.54 -12.81
C ALA A 17 8.20 -28.32 -11.29
N GLU A 18 9.17 -28.89 -10.62
CA GLU A 18 9.46 -28.65 -9.21
C GLU A 18 10.91 -28.18 -9.04
N ILE A 19 11.10 -27.00 -8.51
CA ILE A 19 12.42 -26.46 -8.18
C ILE A 19 12.56 -26.42 -6.66
N LYS A 20 13.58 -27.11 -6.14
CA LYS A 20 13.78 -27.24 -4.69
C LYS A 20 15.23 -26.99 -4.30
N ASN A 21 15.42 -26.36 -3.13
CA ASN A 21 16.73 -26.20 -2.48
C ASN A 21 17.78 -25.52 -3.39
N LEU A 22 17.39 -24.49 -4.10
CA LEU A 22 18.27 -23.78 -5.03
C LEU A 22 18.64 -22.39 -4.48
N SER A 23 19.89 -22.02 -4.59
CA SER A 23 20.36 -20.66 -4.31
C SER A 23 21.01 -20.05 -5.54
N LEU A 24 20.55 -18.90 -5.93
CA LEU A 24 21.03 -18.11 -7.07
C LEU A 24 21.88 -16.96 -6.54
N ALA A 25 23.02 -16.70 -7.14
CA ALA A 25 23.93 -15.62 -6.76
C ALA A 25 24.55 -14.96 -7.99
N GLY A 26 25.11 -13.78 -7.81
CA GLY A 26 25.70 -12.99 -8.88
C GLY A 26 25.00 -11.66 -9.10
N SER A 27 24.86 -11.26 -10.34
CA SER A 27 24.15 -10.03 -10.69
C SER A 27 23.45 -10.19 -12.04
N MET A 28 22.31 -9.53 -12.17
CA MET A 28 21.59 -9.35 -13.42
C MET A 28 21.50 -7.85 -13.69
N SER A 29 22.07 -7.40 -14.80
CA SER A 29 22.07 -5.99 -15.18
C SER A 29 21.35 -5.80 -16.52
N VAL A 30 20.43 -4.85 -16.56
CA VAL A 30 19.64 -4.51 -17.73
C VAL A 30 19.79 -3.02 -18.01
N SER A 31 20.29 -2.66 -19.17
CA SER A 31 20.53 -1.26 -19.59
C SER A 31 19.71 -0.84 -20.80
N GLN A 32 18.55 -1.48 -21.01
CA GLN A 32 17.78 -1.29 -22.26
C GLN A 32 16.64 -0.29 -22.15
N ALA A 33 16.35 0.34 -23.29
CA ALA A 33 15.20 1.22 -23.47
C ALA A 33 13.86 0.47 -23.66
N THR A 34 13.89 -0.84 -23.89
CA THR A 34 12.70 -1.68 -24.11
C THR A 34 12.20 -2.32 -22.82
N PRO A 35 10.89 -2.62 -22.71
CA PRO A 35 10.36 -3.38 -21.57
C PRO A 35 11.03 -4.73 -21.48
N VAL A 36 11.34 -5.14 -20.24
CA VAL A 36 12.00 -6.42 -19.95
C VAL A 36 11.15 -7.21 -18.99
N VAL A 37 10.98 -8.50 -19.25
CA VAL A 37 10.48 -9.45 -18.27
C VAL A 37 11.65 -10.24 -17.73
N ALA A 38 11.95 -10.05 -16.45
CA ALA A 38 13.13 -10.65 -15.85
C ALA A 38 12.84 -11.27 -14.47
N GLY A 39 13.41 -12.43 -14.23
CA GLY A 39 13.49 -13.08 -12.94
C GLY A 39 14.79 -13.87 -12.86
N THR A 40 15.47 -13.84 -11.73
CA THR A 40 16.78 -14.54 -11.64
C THR A 40 16.66 -16.04 -11.90
N LEU A 41 15.55 -16.66 -11.52
CA LEU A 41 15.25 -18.06 -11.80
C LEU A 41 14.55 -18.23 -13.14
N ALA A 42 13.44 -17.54 -13.35
CA ALA A 42 12.63 -17.75 -14.56
C ALA A 42 11.95 -16.46 -15.05
N VAL A 43 11.80 -16.34 -16.35
CA VAL A 43 10.98 -15.28 -16.97
C VAL A 43 9.52 -15.56 -16.66
N TYR A 44 9.05 -16.78 -16.93
CA TYR A 44 7.66 -17.20 -16.73
C TYR A 44 7.57 -18.41 -15.80
N ASN A 45 6.62 -18.37 -14.86
CA ASN A 45 6.21 -19.56 -14.10
C ASN A 45 4.76 -19.90 -14.46
N ASN A 46 4.56 -20.98 -15.20
CA ASN A 46 3.27 -21.46 -15.67
C ASN A 46 2.69 -22.58 -14.76
N GLY A 47 2.73 -22.36 -13.45
CA GLY A 47 2.13 -23.29 -12.49
C GLY A 47 3.13 -24.20 -11.77
N ALA A 48 4.44 -24.00 -11.94
CA ALA A 48 5.47 -24.76 -11.22
C ALA A 48 5.49 -24.45 -9.72
N ALA A 49 5.90 -25.45 -8.94
CA ALA A 49 6.12 -25.30 -7.50
C ALA A 49 7.59 -25.01 -7.19
N LEU A 50 7.83 -23.92 -6.48
CA LEU A 50 9.15 -23.53 -6.00
C LEU A 50 9.20 -23.71 -4.47
N THR A 51 10.18 -24.48 -3.98
CA THR A 51 10.34 -24.74 -2.55
C THR A 51 11.78 -24.51 -2.10
N LYS A 52 12.00 -23.65 -1.12
CA LYS A 52 13.32 -23.31 -0.57
C LYS A 52 14.26 -22.79 -1.66
N VAL A 53 13.75 -21.88 -2.47
CA VAL A 53 14.54 -21.19 -3.51
C VAL A 53 14.93 -19.81 -3.01
N THR A 54 16.22 -19.50 -3.09
CA THR A 54 16.75 -18.22 -2.59
C THR A 54 17.45 -17.44 -3.70
N ASN A 55 17.02 -16.21 -3.92
CA ASN A 55 17.78 -15.24 -4.69
C ASN A 55 18.76 -14.48 -3.79
N LYS A 56 20.03 -14.42 -4.18
CA LYS A 56 21.08 -13.58 -3.59
C LYS A 56 21.69 -12.64 -4.63
N ALA A 57 21.24 -12.74 -5.88
CA ALA A 57 21.76 -11.91 -6.94
C ALA A 57 21.18 -10.50 -6.88
N THR A 58 22.01 -9.49 -7.12
CA THR A 58 21.58 -8.10 -7.29
C THR A 58 20.96 -7.92 -8.68
N LEU A 59 19.78 -7.28 -8.73
CA LEU A 59 19.16 -6.89 -9.98
C LEU A 59 19.32 -5.38 -10.17
N SER A 60 20.04 -5.01 -11.25
CA SER A 60 20.27 -3.62 -11.61
C SER A 60 19.56 -3.30 -12.93
N PHE A 61 18.81 -2.23 -12.91
CA PHE A 61 18.10 -1.76 -14.08
C PHE A 61 18.42 -0.29 -14.34
N SER A 62 18.95 0.01 -15.52
CA SER A 62 19.27 1.37 -15.94
C SER A 62 18.87 1.56 -17.40
N GLY A 63 17.78 2.24 -17.66
CA GLY A 63 17.36 2.43 -19.04
C GLY A 63 16.56 3.72 -19.25
N ALA A 64 16.81 4.35 -20.40
CA ALA A 64 16.02 5.50 -20.85
C ALA A 64 14.74 5.02 -21.52
N LYS A 65 13.61 5.64 -21.17
CA LYS A 65 12.30 5.25 -21.72
C LYS A 65 12.08 5.71 -23.15
N THR A 66 11.49 4.83 -23.95
CA THR A 66 10.79 5.20 -25.19
C THR A 66 9.49 4.41 -25.42
N VAL A 67 9.00 3.59 -24.46
CA VAL A 67 7.93 2.60 -24.72
C VAL A 67 6.82 2.61 -23.69
N THR A 68 5.60 2.32 -24.13
CA THR A 68 4.36 2.27 -23.36
C THR A 68 4.07 0.92 -22.70
N THR A 69 4.90 -0.09 -22.91
CA THR A 69 4.71 -1.45 -22.38
C THR A 69 5.39 -1.62 -21.01
N ALA A 70 4.76 -2.38 -20.12
CA ALA A 70 5.26 -2.62 -18.77
C ALA A 70 6.51 -3.51 -18.74
N GLY A 71 7.48 -3.18 -17.88
CA GLY A 71 8.55 -4.06 -17.47
C GLY A 71 8.18 -4.87 -16.23
N TYR A 72 8.71 -6.07 -16.08
CA TYR A 72 8.49 -6.97 -14.94
C TYR A 72 9.82 -7.45 -14.39
N LEU A 73 10.15 -7.06 -13.15
CA LEU A 73 11.42 -7.41 -12.51
C LEU A 73 11.15 -8.15 -11.20
N GLY A 74 11.31 -9.46 -11.21
CA GLY A 74 11.11 -10.32 -10.03
C GLY A 74 12.43 -10.85 -9.47
N GLY A 75 12.51 -10.93 -8.15
CA GLY A 75 13.69 -11.53 -7.50
C GLY A 75 13.90 -12.98 -7.90
N LEU A 76 12.84 -13.74 -8.11
CA LEU A 76 12.89 -15.10 -8.65
C LEU A 76 12.20 -15.19 -10.01
N VAL A 77 11.00 -14.64 -10.16
CA VAL A 77 10.16 -14.85 -11.34
C VAL A 77 9.64 -13.50 -11.86
N GLY A 78 9.75 -13.30 -13.18
CA GLY A 78 9.19 -12.13 -13.85
C GLY A 78 7.65 -12.16 -13.85
N LEU A 79 7.05 -13.16 -14.47
CA LEU A 79 5.60 -13.33 -14.53
C LEU A 79 5.17 -14.71 -14.03
N ALA A 80 4.22 -14.72 -13.11
CA ALA A 80 3.60 -15.93 -12.59
C ALA A 80 2.19 -16.12 -13.19
N ASN A 81 1.88 -17.32 -13.61
CA ASN A 81 0.60 -17.71 -14.15
C ASN A 81 -0.14 -18.65 -13.19
N VAL A 82 -1.28 -19.16 -13.62
CA VAL A 82 -2.20 -20.01 -12.82
C VAL A 82 -1.48 -21.19 -12.16
N GLY A 83 -1.78 -21.44 -10.89
CA GLY A 83 -1.30 -22.58 -10.13
C GLY A 83 0.12 -22.46 -9.58
N SER A 84 0.78 -21.33 -9.76
CA SER A 84 2.14 -21.12 -9.24
C SER A 84 2.18 -21.10 -7.71
N VAL A 85 3.06 -21.90 -7.12
CA VAL A 85 3.19 -22.05 -5.67
C VAL A 85 4.64 -21.78 -5.24
N TYR A 86 4.80 -20.90 -4.26
CA TYR A 86 6.09 -20.52 -3.69
C TYR A 86 6.08 -20.83 -2.19
N THR A 87 6.92 -21.77 -1.75
CA THR A 87 7.03 -22.17 -0.35
C THR A 87 8.44 -21.98 0.15
N ASP A 88 8.64 -21.31 1.28
CA ASP A 88 9.96 -21.02 1.84
C ASP A 88 10.91 -20.37 0.83
N CYS A 89 10.38 -19.50 -0.03
CA CYS A 89 11.19 -18.80 -1.04
C CYS A 89 11.66 -17.45 -0.51
N HIS A 90 12.93 -17.12 -0.78
CA HIS A 90 13.54 -15.94 -0.19
C HIS A 90 14.27 -15.08 -1.23
N ASN A 91 14.22 -13.77 -1.02
CA ASN A 91 15.08 -12.83 -1.70
C ASN A 91 15.97 -12.10 -0.69
N THR A 92 17.27 -12.10 -0.94
CA THR A 92 18.27 -11.31 -0.22
C THR A 92 19.08 -10.41 -1.16
N GLY A 93 18.84 -10.53 -2.46
CA GLY A 93 19.44 -9.68 -3.48
C GLY A 93 18.80 -8.31 -3.53
N GLU A 94 19.59 -7.29 -3.81
CA GLU A 94 19.12 -5.91 -3.91
C GLU A 94 18.52 -5.60 -5.27
N PHE A 95 17.58 -4.65 -5.29
CA PHE A 95 17.07 -4.05 -6.51
C PHE A 95 17.55 -2.62 -6.63
N ILE A 96 18.25 -2.33 -7.72
CA ILE A 96 18.77 -1.00 -8.04
C ILE A 96 18.16 -0.57 -9.37
N VAL A 97 17.28 0.41 -9.34
CA VAL A 97 16.61 0.92 -10.54
C VAL A 97 16.93 2.39 -10.71
N THR A 98 17.56 2.70 -11.84
CA THR A 98 17.90 4.08 -12.21
C THR A 98 17.47 4.35 -13.64
N GLY A 99 17.15 5.58 -13.99
CA GLY A 99 16.86 5.94 -15.37
C GLY A 99 15.55 6.72 -15.55
N THR A 100 15.22 7.00 -16.80
CA THR A 100 14.00 7.71 -17.15
C THR A 100 12.81 6.75 -17.26
N ALA A 101 11.70 7.26 -16.92
CA ALA A 101 10.39 6.71 -16.69
C ALA A 101 9.89 5.57 -17.58
N ARG A 102 9.39 4.53 -16.92
CA ARG A 102 8.67 3.40 -17.51
C ARG A 102 7.50 2.97 -16.65
N THR A 103 6.63 2.17 -17.22
CA THR A 103 5.73 1.32 -16.44
C THR A 103 6.56 0.14 -15.94
N GLU A 104 6.71 0.01 -14.63
CA GLU A 104 7.54 -1.02 -14.01
C GLU A 104 6.76 -1.74 -12.90
N PHE A 105 6.77 -3.07 -12.96
CA PHE A 105 6.25 -3.93 -11.90
C PHE A 105 7.41 -4.67 -11.26
N ILE A 106 7.64 -4.46 -9.96
CA ILE A 106 8.79 -4.99 -9.25
C ILE A 106 8.34 -5.71 -8.00
N GLY A 107 8.82 -6.94 -7.81
CA GLY A 107 8.56 -7.71 -6.60
C GLY A 107 9.78 -8.50 -6.15
N GLY A 108 9.99 -8.56 -4.84
CA GLY A 108 11.13 -9.29 -4.26
C GLY A 108 11.15 -10.77 -4.62
N ILE A 109 10.01 -11.38 -4.88
CA ILE A 109 9.88 -12.77 -5.35
C ILE A 109 9.31 -12.80 -6.77
N VAL A 110 8.16 -12.17 -7.00
CA VAL A 110 7.45 -12.18 -8.29
C VAL A 110 7.13 -10.75 -8.70
N ALA A 111 7.45 -10.39 -9.93
CA ALA A 111 7.11 -9.03 -10.40
C ALA A 111 5.63 -8.86 -10.70
N GLY A 112 5.00 -9.83 -11.32
CA GLY A 112 3.60 -9.71 -11.64
C GLY A 112 2.95 -11.01 -12.09
N THR A 113 1.69 -10.91 -12.45
CA THR A 113 0.90 -12.04 -12.94
C THR A 113 0.03 -11.62 -14.11
N ALA A 114 -0.36 -12.58 -14.93
CA ALA A 114 -1.41 -12.40 -15.92
C ALA A 114 -2.79 -12.25 -15.24
N ASP A 115 -3.76 -11.72 -15.97
CA ASP A 115 -5.14 -11.60 -15.50
C ASP A 115 -5.74 -12.96 -15.13
N LYS A 116 -6.62 -12.97 -14.12
CA LYS A 116 -7.40 -14.14 -13.69
C LYS A 116 -6.55 -15.33 -13.22
N THR A 117 -5.43 -15.07 -12.61
CA THR A 117 -4.57 -16.10 -12.07
C THR A 117 -4.82 -16.31 -10.58
N GLU A 118 -4.46 -17.48 -10.10
CA GLU A 118 -4.46 -17.86 -8.69
C GLU A 118 -3.14 -18.54 -8.37
N GLY A 119 -2.65 -18.30 -7.17
CA GLY A 119 -1.41 -18.89 -6.71
C GLY A 119 -1.16 -18.57 -5.24
N SER A 120 0.00 -18.98 -4.73
CA SER A 120 0.30 -18.74 -3.32
C SER A 120 1.77 -18.50 -3.04
N LEU A 121 2.00 -17.61 -2.06
CA LEU A 121 3.28 -17.45 -1.38
C LEU A 121 3.09 -17.86 0.09
N VAL A 122 3.86 -18.85 0.53
CA VAL A 122 3.80 -19.37 1.91
C VAL A 122 5.20 -19.31 2.52
N ASN A 123 5.34 -18.70 3.70
CA ASN A 123 6.61 -18.51 4.41
C ASN A 123 7.68 -17.81 3.56
N CYS A 124 7.29 -16.95 2.63
CA CYS A 124 8.24 -16.25 1.76
C CYS A 124 8.74 -14.97 2.41
N THR A 125 10.02 -14.65 2.16
CA THR A 125 10.66 -13.47 2.79
C THR A 125 11.48 -12.68 1.78
N ASN A 126 11.33 -11.36 1.82
CA ASN A 126 12.26 -10.45 1.17
C ASN A 126 13.12 -9.73 2.22
N LYS A 127 14.45 -9.76 2.04
CA LYS A 127 15.45 -9.01 2.82
C LYS A 127 16.24 -8.05 1.96
N GLY A 128 16.15 -8.19 0.64
CA GLY A 128 16.82 -7.30 -0.31
C GLY A 128 16.19 -5.90 -0.31
N ASN A 129 17.03 -4.89 -0.33
CA ASN A 129 16.58 -3.50 -0.40
C ASN A 129 16.20 -3.10 -1.82
N PHE A 130 15.31 -2.14 -1.92
CA PHE A 130 14.89 -1.51 -3.16
C PHE A 130 15.38 -0.06 -3.18
N SER A 131 16.26 0.25 -4.11
CA SER A 131 16.82 1.59 -4.32
C SER A 131 16.45 2.08 -5.71
N PHE A 132 15.49 2.99 -5.78
CA PHE A 132 14.98 3.50 -7.04
C PHE A 132 15.19 5.00 -7.12
N ASP A 133 15.89 5.42 -8.17
CA ASP A 133 16.17 6.81 -8.47
C ASP A 133 15.74 7.15 -9.90
N PHE A 134 14.69 7.95 -10.00
CA PHE A 134 14.08 8.32 -11.27
C PHE A 134 14.28 9.83 -11.52
N PRO A 135 15.32 10.21 -12.29
CA PRO A 135 15.60 11.61 -12.60
C PRO A 135 14.61 12.25 -13.59
N GLY A 136 13.73 11.46 -14.19
CA GLY A 136 12.71 11.90 -15.13
C GLY A 136 11.31 11.43 -14.77
N ALA A 137 10.32 11.83 -15.55
CA ALA A 137 8.92 11.44 -15.35
C ALA A 137 8.74 9.93 -15.44
N VAL A 138 8.04 9.31 -14.48
CA VAL A 138 7.70 7.88 -14.46
C VAL A 138 6.21 7.70 -14.76
N ASP A 139 5.85 6.82 -15.70
CA ASP A 139 4.46 6.62 -16.08
C ASP A 139 3.66 5.88 -15.01
N THR A 140 4.04 4.65 -14.69
CA THR A 140 3.36 3.82 -13.71
C THR A 140 4.40 2.94 -13.03
N GLY A 141 4.35 2.88 -11.70
CA GLY A 141 5.24 2.03 -10.91
C GLY A 141 4.47 1.26 -9.84
N GLN A 142 4.69 -0.05 -9.76
CA GLN A 142 4.09 -0.89 -8.72
C GLN A 142 5.18 -1.73 -8.09
N TYR A 143 5.49 -1.40 -6.83
CA TYR A 143 6.64 -1.91 -6.12
C TYR A 143 6.19 -2.65 -4.86
N GLY A 144 6.34 -3.98 -4.86
CA GLY A 144 5.98 -4.84 -3.73
C GLY A 144 7.20 -5.52 -3.11
N GLY A 145 7.21 -5.62 -1.80
CA GLY A 145 8.30 -6.31 -1.11
C GLY A 145 8.44 -7.77 -1.54
N LEU A 146 7.33 -8.43 -1.84
CA LEU A 146 7.32 -9.78 -2.39
C LEU A 146 6.70 -9.84 -3.78
N PHE A 147 5.61 -9.12 -4.02
CA PHE A 147 4.83 -9.23 -5.25
C PHE A 147 4.46 -7.84 -5.80
N GLY A 148 4.81 -7.56 -7.05
CA GLY A 148 4.57 -6.24 -7.66
C GLY A 148 3.12 -6.04 -8.09
N HIS A 149 2.58 -6.89 -8.97
CA HIS A 149 1.29 -6.68 -9.61
C HIS A 149 0.43 -7.94 -9.67
N ALA A 150 -0.72 -7.92 -9.02
CA ALA A 150 -1.71 -9.00 -9.02
C ALA A 150 -3.14 -8.46 -9.21
N GLU A 151 -3.30 -7.41 -10.00
CA GLU A 151 -4.62 -6.87 -10.36
C GLU A 151 -5.39 -7.92 -11.17
N LYS A 152 -6.71 -8.01 -10.93
CA LYS A 152 -7.59 -9.02 -11.53
C LYS A 152 -7.21 -10.48 -11.26
N SER A 153 -6.62 -10.74 -10.11
CA SER A 153 -6.14 -12.06 -9.71
C SER A 153 -6.35 -12.28 -8.23
N ASN A 154 -6.52 -13.53 -7.79
CA ASN A 154 -6.63 -13.91 -6.38
C ASN A 154 -5.38 -14.68 -5.95
N TRP A 155 -4.54 -14.05 -5.14
CA TRP A 155 -3.36 -14.68 -4.58
C TRP A 155 -3.48 -14.85 -3.07
N THR A 156 -2.87 -15.89 -2.55
CA THR A 156 -2.80 -16.14 -1.11
C THR A 156 -1.38 -15.88 -0.61
N PHE A 157 -1.28 -15.06 0.42
CA PHE A 157 -0.03 -14.73 1.11
C PHE A 157 -0.14 -15.17 2.56
N SER A 158 0.62 -16.19 2.96
CA SER A 158 0.58 -16.72 4.32
C SER A 158 1.96 -16.70 4.95
N ASN A 159 2.08 -16.16 6.15
CA ASN A 159 3.35 -16.03 6.89
C ASN A 159 4.47 -15.36 6.08
N CYS A 160 4.11 -14.39 5.26
CA CYS A 160 5.05 -13.69 4.40
C CYS A 160 5.64 -12.47 5.10
N THR A 161 6.94 -12.23 4.90
CA THR A 161 7.62 -11.10 5.56
C THR A 161 8.44 -10.28 4.58
N ASN A 162 8.31 -8.96 4.65
CA ASN A 162 9.25 -8.04 4.04
C ASN A 162 10.13 -7.40 5.13
N GLU A 163 11.44 -7.56 5.01
CA GLU A 163 12.46 -6.89 5.83
C GLU A 163 13.26 -5.85 5.01
N GLY A 164 13.16 -5.89 3.67
CA GLY A 164 13.85 -4.99 2.77
C GLY A 164 13.27 -3.58 2.78
N THR A 165 14.14 -2.59 2.82
CA THR A 165 13.80 -1.17 2.80
C THR A 165 13.52 -0.69 1.38
N PHE A 166 12.50 0.12 1.21
CA PHE A 166 12.26 0.87 -0.02
C PHE A 166 12.79 2.30 0.11
N THR A 167 13.62 2.69 -0.82
CA THR A 167 14.04 4.08 -1.05
C THR A 167 13.69 4.44 -2.48
N VAL A 168 12.64 5.23 -2.65
CA VAL A 168 12.12 5.61 -3.97
C VAL A 168 12.16 7.12 -4.10
N THR A 169 12.87 7.63 -5.10
CA THR A 169 13.02 9.06 -5.37
C THR A 169 12.57 9.38 -6.79
N PHE A 170 11.76 10.42 -6.94
CA PHE A 170 11.35 10.97 -8.23
C PHE A 170 11.72 12.45 -8.30
N ALA A 171 12.45 12.84 -9.33
CA ALA A 171 12.75 14.25 -9.60
C ALA A 171 11.61 14.94 -10.35
N ASP A 172 10.92 14.23 -11.23
CA ASP A 172 9.74 14.73 -11.95
C ASP A 172 8.55 13.79 -11.71
N PRO A 173 7.49 14.30 -11.10
CA PRO A 173 6.40 13.47 -10.64
C PRO A 173 5.43 12.99 -11.71
N GLY A 174 5.46 13.41 -12.95
CA GLY A 174 4.49 12.97 -13.98
C GLY A 174 3.08 12.66 -13.42
N HIS A 175 2.04 12.62 -14.19
CA HIS A 175 0.66 12.40 -13.71
C HIS A 175 0.27 10.93 -13.51
N GLN A 176 1.17 10.05 -13.09
CA GLN A 176 0.96 8.62 -13.27
C GLN A 176 0.74 7.84 -11.97
N PHE A 177 0.19 6.63 -12.14
CA PHE A 177 -0.26 5.72 -11.09
C PHE A 177 0.91 4.99 -10.43
N HIS A 178 1.13 5.20 -9.15
CA HIS A 178 2.16 4.49 -8.40
C HIS A 178 1.58 3.82 -7.16
N SER A 179 2.00 2.58 -6.90
CA SER A 179 1.63 1.86 -5.69
C SER A 179 2.86 1.19 -5.09
N LEU A 180 2.98 1.30 -3.77
CA LEU A 180 4.02 0.64 -3.01
C LEU A 180 3.41 -0.10 -1.82
N GLY A 181 3.72 -1.39 -1.69
CA GLY A 181 3.29 -2.21 -0.57
C GLY A 181 4.42 -3.08 -0.04
N GLY A 182 4.49 -3.22 1.28
CA GLY A 182 5.52 -4.06 1.88
C GLY A 182 5.44 -5.53 1.45
N ILE A 183 4.26 -6.03 1.10
CA ILE A 183 4.05 -7.39 0.56
C ILE A 183 3.61 -7.31 -0.91
N LEU A 184 2.51 -6.65 -1.20
CA LEU A 184 1.92 -6.53 -2.54
C LEU A 184 1.77 -5.05 -2.92
N ALA A 185 2.24 -4.64 -4.10
CA ALA A 185 2.00 -3.27 -4.53
C ALA A 185 0.55 -3.02 -4.94
N THR A 186 0.04 -3.80 -5.89
CA THR A 186 -1.34 -3.65 -6.38
C THR A 186 -1.97 -5.01 -6.60
N GLY A 187 -3.18 -5.19 -6.09
CA GLY A 187 -3.98 -6.39 -6.35
C GLY A 187 -4.92 -6.76 -5.22
N TYR A 188 -5.63 -7.85 -5.44
CA TYR A 188 -6.51 -8.49 -4.49
C TYR A 188 -5.82 -9.72 -3.88
N GLY A 189 -6.34 -10.23 -2.79
CA GLY A 189 -5.84 -11.47 -2.22
C GLY A 189 -6.29 -11.75 -0.80
N VAL A 190 -5.84 -12.91 -0.32
CA VAL A 190 -5.96 -13.32 1.07
C VAL A 190 -4.59 -13.20 1.72
N PHE A 191 -4.51 -12.40 2.76
CA PHE A 191 -3.29 -12.17 3.53
C PHE A 191 -3.49 -12.67 4.95
N ASP A 192 -2.69 -13.65 5.37
CA ASP A 192 -2.73 -14.16 6.73
C ASP A 192 -1.34 -14.14 7.36
N ASN A 193 -1.23 -13.55 8.54
CA ASN A 193 0.01 -13.43 9.30
C ASN A 193 1.19 -12.84 8.48
N CYS A 194 0.91 -11.85 7.61
CA CYS A 194 1.94 -11.16 6.84
C CYS A 194 2.50 -9.97 7.62
N VAL A 195 3.82 -9.76 7.52
CA VAL A 195 4.51 -8.72 8.29
C VAL A 195 5.40 -7.87 7.38
N ASN A 196 5.27 -6.55 7.49
CA ASN A 196 6.26 -5.63 6.96
C ASN A 196 7.14 -5.07 8.09
N LYS A 197 8.45 -5.26 7.95
CA LYS A 197 9.52 -4.72 8.82
C LYS A 197 10.46 -3.78 8.08
N GLY A 198 10.35 -3.74 6.77
CA GLY A 198 11.16 -2.87 5.92
C GLY A 198 10.61 -1.46 5.88
N LYS A 199 11.43 -0.46 6.14
CA LYS A 199 11.03 0.95 6.04
C LYS A 199 10.62 1.30 4.62
N ILE A 200 9.64 2.17 4.49
CA ILE A 200 9.18 2.67 3.21
C ILE A 200 9.47 4.17 3.17
N MET A 201 10.38 4.57 2.29
CA MET A 201 10.73 5.96 2.02
C MET A 201 10.39 6.29 0.56
N PHE A 202 9.30 6.99 0.38
CA PHE A 202 8.82 7.39 -0.94
C PHE A 202 8.88 8.91 -1.07
N ASN A 203 9.98 9.39 -1.63
CA ASN A 203 10.27 10.82 -1.75
C ASN A 203 9.84 11.35 -3.12
N ASN A 204 8.99 12.37 -3.08
CA ASN A 204 8.57 13.07 -4.27
C ASN A 204 8.52 14.58 -4.01
N SER A 205 9.28 15.35 -4.77
CA SER A 205 9.37 16.79 -4.58
C SER A 205 8.12 17.58 -4.97
N ASN A 206 7.29 17.03 -5.85
CA ASN A 206 6.18 17.76 -6.47
C ASN A 206 4.86 16.99 -6.49
N GLY A 207 4.47 16.33 -5.46
CA GLY A 207 3.24 15.56 -5.27
C GLY A 207 2.30 15.32 -6.46
N THR A 208 1.77 14.10 -6.65
CA THR A 208 0.79 13.79 -7.71
C THR A 208 -0.38 12.95 -7.21
N LYS A 209 -1.51 13.03 -7.92
CA LYS A 209 -2.84 12.59 -7.51
C LYS A 209 -3.07 11.08 -7.31
N TYR A 210 -2.21 10.20 -7.83
CA TYR A 210 -2.50 8.76 -7.91
C TYR A 210 -1.42 7.88 -7.31
N ARG A 211 -0.92 8.23 -6.13
CA ARG A 211 0.11 7.44 -5.44
C ARG A 211 -0.42 6.87 -4.14
N ARG A 212 -0.09 5.63 -3.88
CA ARG A 212 -0.65 4.86 -2.78
C ARG A 212 0.43 4.06 -2.10
N THR A 213 0.52 4.17 -0.80
CA THR A 213 1.53 3.47 -0.01
C THR A 213 0.88 2.78 1.18
N GLY A 214 1.13 1.49 1.32
CA GLY A 214 0.67 0.69 2.46
C GLY A 214 1.76 -0.23 2.99
N GLY A 215 1.76 -0.45 4.29
CA GLY A 215 2.74 -1.35 4.90
C GLY A 215 2.64 -2.79 4.40
N ILE A 216 1.45 -3.25 4.02
CA ILE A 216 1.20 -4.58 3.44
C ILE A 216 0.80 -4.45 1.97
N VAL A 217 -0.24 -3.69 1.66
CA VAL A 217 -0.75 -3.53 0.29
C VAL A 217 -0.82 -2.05 -0.08
N GLY A 218 -0.21 -1.66 -1.20
CA GLY A 218 -0.27 -0.28 -1.68
C GLY A 218 -1.66 0.10 -2.20
N CYS A 219 -2.18 -0.68 -3.13
CA CYS A 219 -3.49 -0.47 -3.73
C CYS A 219 -4.25 -1.79 -3.88
N VAL A 220 -5.49 -1.81 -3.43
CA VAL A 220 -6.44 -2.83 -3.82
C VAL A 220 -7.22 -2.29 -5.01
N GLY A 221 -7.15 -2.99 -6.12
CA GLY A 221 -7.51 -2.51 -7.44
C GLY A 221 -8.95 -2.05 -7.65
N SER A 222 -9.18 -1.46 -8.81
CA SER A 222 -10.38 -0.70 -9.15
C SER A 222 -11.46 -1.47 -9.93
N ASP A 223 -11.25 -2.74 -10.26
CA ASP A 223 -12.18 -3.52 -11.09
C ASP A 223 -13.35 -4.10 -10.28
N ALA A 224 -14.29 -3.22 -9.91
CA ALA A 224 -15.55 -3.66 -9.32
C ALA A 224 -16.28 -4.63 -10.26
N GLY A 225 -16.66 -5.80 -9.75
CA GLY A 225 -17.51 -6.75 -10.46
C GLY A 225 -16.86 -8.07 -10.88
N LEU A 226 -15.56 -8.26 -10.63
CA LEU A 226 -14.87 -9.50 -11.04
C LEU A 226 -14.81 -10.58 -9.94
N GLY A 227 -15.41 -10.36 -8.77
CA GLY A 227 -15.47 -11.37 -7.70
C GLY A 227 -14.16 -11.57 -6.93
N TYR A 228 -13.21 -10.65 -7.06
CA TYR A 228 -11.95 -10.73 -6.33
C TYR A 228 -12.12 -10.36 -4.86
N THR A 229 -11.41 -11.08 -4.00
CA THR A 229 -11.53 -10.99 -2.55
C THR A 229 -10.38 -10.18 -1.96
N LEU A 230 -10.69 -9.30 -1.02
CA LEU A 230 -9.72 -8.79 -0.06
C LEU A 230 -10.05 -9.35 1.32
N ARG A 231 -9.15 -10.17 1.84
CA ARG A 231 -9.18 -10.60 3.24
C ARG A 231 -7.80 -10.45 3.85
N MET A 232 -7.71 -9.76 4.98
CA MET A 232 -6.46 -9.58 5.69
C MET A 232 -6.67 -9.93 7.16
N THR A 233 -5.93 -10.93 7.65
CA THR A 233 -6.04 -11.40 9.03
C THR A 233 -4.65 -11.47 9.67
N ASN A 234 -4.54 -11.04 10.93
CA ASN A 234 -3.32 -11.13 11.75
C ASN A 234 -2.09 -10.44 11.12
N CYS A 235 -2.29 -9.53 10.18
CA CYS A 235 -1.19 -8.86 9.49
C CYS A 235 -0.67 -7.67 10.29
N ARG A 236 0.63 -7.37 10.12
CA ARG A 236 1.28 -6.29 10.86
C ARG A 236 2.20 -5.45 9.99
N ASN A 237 2.17 -4.15 10.23
CA ASN A 237 3.25 -3.25 9.83
C ASN A 237 4.03 -2.82 11.07
N GLU A 238 5.32 -3.15 11.08
CA GLU A 238 6.24 -2.81 12.18
C GLU A 238 7.22 -1.69 11.79
N ALA A 239 7.20 -1.27 10.54
CA ALA A 239 8.14 -0.31 10.00
C ALA A 239 7.54 1.06 9.74
N ASP A 240 8.36 2.09 9.84
CA ASP A 240 7.98 3.45 9.52
C ASP A 240 7.72 3.63 8.02
N ILE A 241 6.74 4.47 7.71
CA ILE A 241 6.37 4.87 6.36
C ILE A 241 6.52 6.38 6.24
N ALA A 242 7.47 6.84 5.42
CA ALA A 242 7.60 8.24 5.05
C ALA A 242 7.26 8.37 3.56
N ALA A 243 6.07 8.89 3.25
CA ALA A 243 5.56 8.85 1.89
C ALA A 243 4.89 10.15 1.45
N SER A 244 5.41 10.76 0.39
CA SER A 244 4.79 11.87 -0.33
C SER A 244 3.77 11.33 -1.35
N THR A 245 2.68 10.71 -0.87
CA THR A 245 1.69 10.03 -1.72
C THR A 245 0.27 10.46 -1.38
N ALA A 246 -0.65 10.33 -2.33
CA ALA A 246 -2.05 10.73 -2.17
C ALA A 246 -2.82 9.88 -1.14
N SER A 247 -2.36 8.66 -0.88
CA SER A 247 -2.95 7.83 0.16
C SER A 247 -1.89 7.00 0.87
N VAL A 248 -1.89 7.09 2.20
CA VAL A 248 -0.94 6.39 3.08
C VAL A 248 -1.70 5.63 4.15
N GLY A 249 -1.45 4.34 4.26
CA GLY A 249 -2.03 3.51 5.31
C GLY A 249 -1.01 2.61 5.98
N GLY A 250 -1.18 2.38 7.26
CA GLY A 250 -0.29 1.49 8.01
C GLY A 250 -0.22 0.09 7.41
N LEU A 251 -1.34 -0.43 6.89
CA LEU A 251 -1.39 -1.71 6.19
C LEU A 251 -1.81 -1.54 4.73
N ILE A 252 -2.84 -0.76 4.44
CA ILE A 252 -3.41 -0.60 3.09
C ILE A 252 -3.38 0.88 2.70
N GLY A 253 -2.71 1.21 1.59
CA GLY A 253 -2.71 2.58 1.08
C GLY A 253 -4.10 3.03 0.68
N ILE A 254 -4.71 2.34 -0.27
CA ILE A 254 -6.09 2.56 -0.67
C ILE A 254 -6.75 1.25 -1.08
N ALA A 255 -8.04 1.12 -0.76
CA ALA A 255 -8.87 0.05 -1.27
C ALA A 255 -10.17 0.65 -1.84
N GLU A 256 -10.33 0.57 -3.14
CA GLU A 256 -11.48 1.09 -3.87
C GLU A 256 -12.24 -0.03 -4.57
N LYS A 257 -13.58 0.10 -4.62
CA LYS A 257 -14.48 -0.75 -5.42
C LYS A 257 -14.25 -2.27 -5.24
N VAL A 258 -14.21 -2.72 -4.01
CA VAL A 258 -14.21 -4.16 -3.73
C VAL A 258 -15.62 -4.70 -3.97
N ALA A 259 -15.75 -5.70 -4.84
CA ALA A 259 -17.04 -6.26 -5.23
C ALA A 259 -17.72 -7.08 -4.12
N SER A 260 -16.92 -7.69 -3.25
CA SER A 260 -17.39 -8.45 -2.07
C SER A 260 -17.02 -7.70 -0.80
N PRO A 261 -17.76 -7.87 0.30
CA PRO A 261 -17.37 -7.28 1.57
C PRO A 261 -15.94 -7.69 1.92
N ALA A 262 -15.04 -6.70 2.03
CA ALA A 262 -13.68 -6.94 2.45
C ALA A 262 -13.61 -7.06 3.98
N LEU A 263 -12.78 -7.99 4.46
CA LEU A 263 -12.53 -8.18 5.89
C LEU A 263 -11.06 -7.90 6.21
N ILE A 264 -10.84 -6.99 7.15
CA ILE A 264 -9.54 -6.69 7.75
C ILE A 264 -9.70 -6.93 9.24
N GLU A 265 -9.08 -7.99 9.78
CA GLU A 265 -9.33 -8.44 11.15
C GLU A 265 -8.02 -8.71 11.90
N ASN A 266 -7.97 -8.31 13.19
CA ASN A 266 -6.83 -8.52 14.09
C ASN A 266 -5.51 -7.99 13.53
N CYS A 267 -5.55 -6.90 12.81
CA CYS A 267 -4.39 -6.32 12.15
C CYS A 267 -3.82 -5.15 12.94
N VAL A 268 -2.49 -5.00 12.91
CA VAL A 268 -1.79 -4.01 13.75
C VAL A 268 -0.80 -3.18 12.95
N ASN A 269 -0.84 -1.86 13.15
CA ASN A 269 0.23 -0.96 12.75
C ASN A 269 0.97 -0.44 13.98
N THR A 270 2.29 -0.61 14.01
CA THR A 270 3.18 -0.03 15.04
C THR A 270 4.18 0.97 14.46
N GLY A 271 4.34 1.00 13.14
CA GLY A 271 5.22 1.94 12.45
C GLY A 271 4.63 3.34 12.40
N ASN A 272 5.46 4.35 12.59
CA ASN A 272 5.06 5.73 12.41
C ASN A 272 4.85 6.05 10.94
N MET A 273 3.90 6.92 10.65
CA MET A 273 3.64 7.39 9.31
C MET A 273 3.84 8.90 9.20
N THR A 274 4.60 9.31 8.20
CA THR A 274 4.89 10.71 7.94
C THR A 274 4.61 11.03 6.48
N SER A 275 3.79 12.04 6.24
CA SER A 275 3.67 12.65 4.93
C SER A 275 4.31 14.03 4.97
N PRO A 276 5.46 14.22 4.30
CA PRO A 276 6.10 15.51 4.20
C PRO A 276 5.24 16.49 3.37
N THR A 277 5.64 17.75 3.40
CA THR A 277 4.96 18.83 2.65
C THR A 277 4.79 18.45 1.18
N MET A 278 3.58 18.58 0.70
CA MET A 278 3.26 18.39 -0.71
C MET A 278 2.65 19.67 -1.27
N ALA A 279 3.11 20.11 -2.41
CA ALA A 279 2.54 21.26 -3.12
C ALA A 279 1.28 20.78 -3.88
N ASP A 280 0.19 21.54 -3.79
CA ASP A 280 -1.07 21.38 -4.54
C ASP A 280 -1.69 19.96 -4.60
N TYR A 281 -2.43 19.56 -3.54
CA TYR A 281 -3.23 18.34 -3.57
C TYR A 281 -4.71 18.57 -3.43
N ASP A 282 -5.45 18.00 -4.38
CA ASP A 282 -6.90 17.88 -4.28
C ASP A 282 -7.37 16.65 -3.45
N LEU A 283 -6.52 15.63 -3.26
CA LEU A 283 -6.86 14.39 -2.58
C LEU A 283 -5.68 13.85 -1.77
N PHE A 284 -5.81 13.77 -0.46
CA PHE A 284 -4.85 13.11 0.42
C PHE A 284 -5.60 12.36 1.53
N TYR A 285 -5.18 11.14 1.79
CA TYR A 285 -5.76 10.28 2.80
C TYR A 285 -4.66 9.64 3.64
N MET A 286 -4.80 9.71 4.96
CA MET A 286 -3.89 9.00 5.87
C MET A 286 -4.71 8.25 6.91
N GLY A 287 -4.44 6.96 7.07
CA GLY A 287 -5.08 6.14 8.09
C GLY A 287 -4.13 5.17 8.76
N GLY A 288 -4.25 5.03 10.07
CA GLY A 288 -3.38 4.15 10.86
C GLY A 288 -3.39 2.69 10.40
N ILE A 289 -4.49 2.24 9.83
CA ILE A 289 -4.64 0.91 9.21
C ILE A 289 -4.81 1.04 7.70
N ALA A 290 -5.75 1.87 7.23
CA ALA A 290 -5.97 2.06 5.81
C ALA A 290 -6.10 3.55 5.48
N GLY A 291 -5.34 4.04 4.49
CA GLY A 291 -5.44 5.42 4.04
C GLY A 291 -6.84 5.76 3.59
N LYS A 292 -7.42 4.98 2.69
CA LYS A 292 -8.83 5.07 2.32
C LYS A 292 -9.44 3.69 2.04
N VAL A 293 -10.68 3.51 2.47
CA VAL A 293 -11.53 2.36 2.10
C VAL A 293 -12.80 2.85 1.43
N ALA A 294 -13.13 2.32 0.27
CA ALA A 294 -14.36 2.65 -0.46
C ALA A 294 -15.03 1.35 -0.93
N GLY A 295 -16.25 1.11 -0.46
CA GLY A 295 -16.97 -0.14 -0.67
C GLY A 295 -17.51 -0.72 0.64
N ALA A 296 -18.03 -1.93 0.61
CA ALA A 296 -18.45 -2.66 1.80
C ALA A 296 -17.23 -3.26 2.50
N PHE A 297 -16.76 -2.62 3.56
CA PHE A 297 -15.61 -3.03 4.35
C PHE A 297 -15.99 -3.32 5.79
N THR A 298 -15.36 -4.34 6.37
CA THR A 298 -15.36 -4.59 7.81
C THR A 298 -13.92 -4.54 8.33
N LEU A 299 -13.63 -3.59 9.20
CA LEU A 299 -12.41 -3.53 9.98
C LEU A 299 -12.76 -3.96 11.41
N LYS A 300 -12.17 -5.07 11.86
CA LYS A 300 -12.49 -5.65 13.16
C LYS A 300 -11.23 -5.89 13.98
N ASN A 301 -11.25 -5.43 15.23
CA ASN A 301 -10.13 -5.58 16.18
C ASN A 301 -8.79 -5.09 15.60
N CYS A 302 -8.81 -4.04 14.79
CA CYS A 302 -7.59 -3.47 14.19
C CYS A 302 -7.02 -2.40 15.11
N ILE A 303 -5.69 -2.41 15.28
CA ILE A 303 -5.02 -1.53 16.25
C ILE A 303 -3.96 -0.68 15.56
N ASN A 304 -4.06 0.63 15.70
CA ASN A 304 -2.97 1.55 15.38
C ASN A 304 -2.24 2.01 16.65
N ARG A 305 -0.92 1.84 16.65
CA ARG A 305 0.00 2.34 17.70
C ARG A 305 1.04 3.31 17.14
N GLY A 306 1.19 3.37 15.82
CA GLY A 306 2.10 4.28 15.14
C GLY A 306 1.54 5.70 15.11
N ASN A 307 2.42 6.69 15.30
CA ASN A 307 2.04 8.09 15.18
C ASN A 307 1.80 8.48 13.72
N LEU A 308 0.86 9.36 13.51
CA LEU A 308 0.53 9.92 12.20
C LEU A 308 0.95 11.39 12.16
N THR A 309 1.81 11.76 11.23
CA THR A 309 2.25 13.14 11.04
C THR A 309 2.01 13.57 9.60
N ALA A 310 1.16 14.56 9.40
CA ALA A 310 0.84 15.07 8.08
C ALA A 310 1.08 16.58 8.00
N ALA A 311 1.73 17.00 6.90
CA ALA A 311 1.94 18.41 6.57
C ALA A 311 0.87 18.96 5.61
N VAL A 312 -0.25 18.28 5.45
CA VAL A 312 -1.32 18.59 4.49
C VAL A 312 -2.67 18.63 5.19
N GLU A 313 -3.51 19.56 4.78
CA GLU A 313 -4.90 19.62 5.23
C GLU A 313 -5.77 18.69 4.40
N ARG A 314 -5.96 17.45 4.86
CA ARG A 314 -6.91 16.53 4.24
C ARG A 314 -7.38 15.47 5.25
N ASP A 315 -7.92 14.38 4.75
CA ASP A 315 -8.66 13.42 5.55
C ASP A 315 -7.71 12.45 6.25
N ILE A 316 -7.64 12.56 7.57
CA ILE A 316 -6.71 11.82 8.41
C ILE A 316 -7.50 11.11 9.50
N ALA A 317 -7.22 9.83 9.70
CA ALA A 317 -7.88 9.04 10.72
C ALA A 317 -6.92 8.08 11.42
N GLY A 318 -7.15 7.88 12.71
CA GLY A 318 -6.36 6.91 13.50
C GLY A 318 -6.48 5.48 12.97
N ILE A 319 -7.61 5.12 12.35
CA ILE A 319 -7.82 3.81 11.74
C ILE A 319 -7.95 3.91 10.22
N ALA A 320 -8.99 4.56 9.69
CA ALA A 320 -9.18 4.65 8.25
C ALA A 320 -10.04 5.83 7.83
N VAL A 321 -9.82 6.33 6.62
CA VAL A 321 -10.75 7.22 5.93
C VAL A 321 -11.80 6.36 5.22
N ALA A 322 -13.08 6.56 5.55
CA ALA A 322 -14.20 5.87 4.91
C ALA A 322 -14.75 6.72 3.74
N GLY A 323 -14.65 6.17 2.56
CA GLY A 323 -15.23 6.75 1.35
C GLY A 323 -16.65 6.23 1.09
N ASP A 324 -16.91 5.80 -0.13
CA ASP A 324 -18.24 5.33 -0.58
C ASP A 324 -18.63 3.97 0.03
N ASN A 325 -19.92 3.82 0.39
CA ASN A 325 -20.58 2.58 0.83
C ASN A 325 -20.36 2.14 2.30
N ASN A 326 -21.11 1.11 2.69
CA ASN A 326 -21.29 0.63 4.05
C ASN A 326 -19.98 0.11 4.65
N ALA A 327 -19.35 0.89 5.50
CA ALA A 327 -18.17 0.50 6.25
C ALA A 327 -18.54 0.16 7.71
N VAL A 328 -17.96 -0.90 8.24
CA VAL A 328 -18.13 -1.33 9.64
C VAL A 328 -16.78 -1.30 10.34
N PHE A 329 -16.72 -0.62 11.46
CA PHE A 329 -15.59 -0.57 12.37
C PHE A 329 -16.02 -1.15 13.71
N ASP A 330 -15.49 -2.32 14.07
CA ASP A 330 -15.86 -3.03 15.30
C ASP A 330 -14.61 -3.36 16.12
N GLY A 331 -14.55 -2.90 17.36
CA GLY A 331 -13.44 -3.16 18.27
C GLY A 331 -12.09 -2.56 17.81
N CYS A 332 -12.10 -1.55 16.94
CA CYS A 332 -10.87 -0.92 16.46
C CYS A 332 -10.29 0.06 17.48
N GLU A 333 -8.96 0.10 17.60
CA GLU A 333 -8.28 0.90 18.61
C GLU A 333 -7.19 1.79 18.01
N ASN A 334 -7.17 3.08 18.39
CA ASN A 334 -6.09 3.99 18.06
C ASN A 334 -5.40 4.52 19.32
N TYR A 335 -4.11 4.25 19.43
CA TYR A 335 -3.21 4.75 20.47
C TYR A 335 -2.11 5.67 19.90
N GLY A 336 -1.95 5.71 18.60
CA GLY A 336 -0.99 6.58 17.92
C GLY A 336 -1.45 8.03 17.91
N ASN A 337 -0.57 8.95 18.26
CA ASN A 337 -0.86 10.38 18.18
C ASN A 337 -1.04 10.83 16.73
N ILE A 338 -1.89 11.82 16.54
CA ILE A 338 -2.15 12.42 15.22
C ILE A 338 -1.70 13.87 15.26
N THR A 339 -0.71 14.21 14.44
CA THR A 339 -0.21 15.59 14.29
C THR A 339 -0.44 16.06 12.87
N VAL A 340 -1.19 17.14 12.73
CA VAL A 340 -1.46 17.77 11.43
C VAL A 340 -0.97 19.21 11.48
N VAL A 341 -0.07 19.56 10.58
CA VAL A 341 0.44 20.93 10.43
C VAL A 341 0.20 21.39 9.01
N ALA A 342 -0.94 21.99 8.79
CA ALA A 342 -1.32 22.49 7.48
C ALA A 342 -0.36 23.56 6.97
N ASN A 343 0.24 23.33 5.83
CA ASN A 343 1.17 24.25 5.18
C ASN A 343 0.51 25.08 4.08
N HIS A 344 -0.69 24.74 3.66
CA HIS A 344 -1.38 25.37 2.55
C HIS A 344 -2.87 25.53 2.85
N LYS A 345 -3.42 26.73 2.57
CA LYS A 345 -4.85 26.97 2.65
C LYS A 345 -5.52 26.46 1.38
N THR A 346 -6.45 25.50 1.51
CA THR A 346 -7.27 25.09 0.38
C THR A 346 -8.67 25.70 0.52
N ASP A 347 -9.13 26.41 -0.47
CA ASP A 347 -10.48 26.98 -0.48
C ASP A 347 -11.55 25.96 -0.90
N LYS A 348 -11.13 24.82 -1.46
CA LYS A 348 -12.03 23.81 -2.06
C LYS A 348 -12.45 22.71 -1.11
N TRP A 349 -11.63 22.35 -0.14
CA TRP A 349 -11.87 21.18 0.68
C TRP A 349 -11.57 21.47 2.14
N ARG A 350 -12.38 20.97 3.04
CA ARG A 350 -12.16 21.10 4.47
C ARG A 350 -11.54 19.82 5.00
N PRO A 351 -10.40 19.90 5.70
CA PRO A 351 -9.77 18.73 6.27
C PRO A 351 -10.65 18.13 7.36
N ILE A 352 -10.66 16.81 7.44
CA ILE A 352 -11.28 16.07 8.52
C ILE A 352 -10.22 15.24 9.24
N VAL A 353 -10.13 15.38 10.56
CA VAL A 353 -9.18 14.67 11.39
C VAL A 353 -9.94 13.91 12.48
N ALA A 354 -9.85 12.60 12.49
CA ALA A 354 -10.59 11.76 13.41
C ALA A 354 -9.69 10.77 14.16
N GLY A 355 -10.00 10.52 15.41
CA GLY A 355 -9.28 9.54 16.22
C GLY A 355 -9.45 8.11 15.70
N ILE A 356 -10.60 7.78 15.12
CA ILE A 356 -10.90 6.45 14.56
C ILE A 356 -11.22 6.54 13.07
N VAL A 357 -12.30 7.23 12.67
CA VAL A 357 -12.80 7.20 11.29
C VAL A 357 -13.08 8.61 10.77
N ALA A 358 -12.48 8.96 9.64
CA ALA A 358 -12.84 10.14 8.87
C ALA A 358 -13.80 9.71 7.73
N ILE A 359 -15.00 10.34 7.65
CA ILE A 359 -16.08 9.91 6.75
C ILE A 359 -16.28 10.96 5.67
N GLU A 360 -15.96 10.61 4.41
CA GLU A 360 -16.07 11.54 3.28
C GLU A 360 -17.48 11.69 2.71
N ASN A 361 -18.21 10.59 2.61
CA ASN A 361 -19.46 10.53 1.85
C ASN A 361 -20.66 10.13 2.70
N ASP A 362 -21.83 10.48 2.20
CA ASP A 362 -23.14 10.30 2.80
C ASP A 362 -23.60 8.82 2.76
N LYS A 363 -22.79 7.91 3.27
CA LYS A 363 -23.06 6.46 3.30
C LYS A 363 -23.06 5.91 4.73
N VAL A 364 -23.78 4.83 4.92
CA VAL A 364 -23.90 4.19 6.24
C VAL A 364 -22.52 3.72 6.72
N THR A 365 -22.10 4.26 7.85
CA THR A 365 -20.90 3.83 8.56
C THR A 365 -21.33 3.39 9.96
N THR A 366 -20.89 2.20 10.36
CA THR A 366 -21.18 1.66 11.70
C THR A 366 -19.88 1.60 12.50
N ILE A 367 -19.90 2.15 13.70
CA ILE A 367 -18.76 2.21 14.62
C ILE A 367 -19.21 1.63 15.95
N THR A 368 -18.63 0.51 16.35
CA THR A 368 -18.98 -0.22 17.57
C THR A 368 -17.74 -0.62 18.36
N ASN A 369 -17.79 -0.49 19.68
CA ASN A 369 -16.72 -0.88 20.61
C ASN A 369 -15.33 -0.32 20.29
N CYS A 370 -15.26 0.79 19.56
CA CYS A 370 -13.98 1.38 19.18
C CYS A 370 -13.38 2.24 20.29
N THR A 371 -12.06 2.38 20.30
CA THR A 371 -11.35 3.14 21.33
C THR A 371 -10.30 4.06 20.70
N CYS A 372 -10.33 5.34 21.05
CA CYS A 372 -9.24 6.28 20.76
C CYS A 372 -8.67 6.81 22.08
N LYS A 373 -7.37 6.58 22.30
CA LYS A 373 -6.61 7.10 23.44
C LYS A 373 -5.31 7.71 22.96
N CYS A 374 -5.40 8.88 22.39
CA CYS A 374 -4.28 9.57 21.75
C CYS A 374 -4.36 11.08 21.95
N THR A 375 -3.35 11.78 21.50
CA THR A 375 -3.39 13.23 21.31
C THR A 375 -3.61 13.51 19.83
N ILE A 376 -4.61 14.36 19.52
CA ILE A 376 -4.81 14.93 18.20
C ILE A 376 -4.39 16.40 18.29
N ASP A 377 -3.29 16.74 17.64
CA ASP A 377 -2.76 18.11 17.57
C ASP A 377 -2.84 18.61 16.13
N ALA A 378 -3.79 19.47 15.87
CA ALA A 378 -4.11 19.92 14.53
C ALA A 378 -3.97 21.43 14.40
N THR A 379 -3.00 21.87 13.59
CA THR A 379 -2.84 23.27 13.17
C THR A 379 -3.40 23.42 11.76
N LEU A 380 -4.58 24.02 11.66
CA LEU A 380 -5.40 24.06 10.45
C LEU A 380 -5.78 25.51 10.09
N TYR A 381 -6.02 25.80 8.83
CA TYR A 381 -6.62 27.07 8.39
C TYR A 381 -8.13 27.17 8.66
N GLN A 382 -8.79 26.03 8.88
CA GLN A 382 -10.21 25.96 9.22
C GLN A 382 -10.44 24.90 10.31
N ALA A 383 -10.85 25.33 11.50
CA ALA A 383 -10.88 24.51 12.73
C ALA A 383 -12.08 23.54 12.88
N THR A 384 -12.91 23.33 11.88
CA THR A 384 -14.27 22.83 12.09
C THR A 384 -14.46 21.30 12.05
N SER A 385 -13.38 20.50 11.87
CA SER A 385 -13.58 19.08 11.56
C SER A 385 -12.56 18.17 12.25
N VAL A 386 -12.52 18.23 13.60
CA VAL A 386 -11.67 17.35 14.41
C VAL A 386 -12.52 16.62 15.45
N GLY A 387 -12.40 15.32 15.57
CA GLY A 387 -13.18 14.50 16.52
C GLY A 387 -12.43 13.30 17.08
N ALA A 388 -12.75 12.92 18.32
CA ALA A 388 -12.11 11.79 19.01
C ALA A 388 -12.45 10.44 18.38
N VAL A 389 -13.68 10.23 17.95
CA VAL A 389 -14.11 8.96 17.35
C VAL A 389 -14.22 9.11 15.84
N TYR A 390 -15.15 9.91 15.39
CA TYR A 390 -15.34 10.12 13.94
C TYR A 390 -15.61 11.58 13.60
N VAL A 391 -15.41 11.92 12.33
CA VAL A 391 -15.81 13.20 11.73
C VAL A 391 -16.41 12.93 10.36
N PHE A 392 -17.55 13.57 10.09
CA PHE A 392 -18.24 13.50 8.80
C PHE A 392 -17.95 14.76 7.98
N GLN A 393 -17.49 14.61 6.76
CA GLN A 393 -17.02 15.73 5.93
C GLN A 393 -18.07 16.79 5.64
N LYS A 394 -19.34 16.40 5.43
CA LYS A 394 -20.41 17.34 5.10
C LYS A 394 -20.97 18.15 6.26
N THR A 395 -20.46 18.00 7.48
CA THR A 395 -20.91 18.81 8.63
C THR A 395 -20.69 20.32 8.47
N TRP A 396 -19.90 20.73 7.49
CA TRP A 396 -19.69 22.12 7.14
C TRP A 396 -20.80 22.72 6.25
N GLU A 397 -21.59 21.91 5.54
CA GLU A 397 -22.74 22.39 4.79
C GLU A 397 -23.85 22.78 5.77
N LYS A 398 -24.25 24.04 5.73
CA LYS A 398 -25.24 24.57 6.68
C LYS A 398 -26.55 23.80 6.55
N GLY A 399 -26.97 23.11 7.62
CA GLY A 399 -28.20 22.32 7.67
C GLY A 399 -28.05 20.86 7.21
N VAL A 400 -26.84 20.37 6.92
CA VAL A 400 -26.59 18.95 6.68
C VAL A 400 -26.18 18.29 7.98
N GLU A 401 -26.99 17.34 8.45
CA GLU A 401 -26.70 16.50 9.60
C GLU A 401 -26.25 15.11 9.16
N ASP A 402 -25.34 14.52 9.90
CA ASP A 402 -24.97 13.11 9.72
C ASP A 402 -26.08 12.21 10.28
N THR A 403 -26.94 11.73 9.38
CA THR A 403 -28.05 10.82 9.74
C THR A 403 -27.73 9.35 9.47
N LYS A 404 -26.56 9.03 8.96
CA LYS A 404 -26.20 7.70 8.48
C LYS A 404 -25.08 7.01 9.25
N THR A 405 -24.31 7.76 10.03
CA THR A 405 -23.31 7.17 10.91
C THR A 405 -23.96 6.66 12.20
N VAL A 406 -23.77 5.38 12.46
CA VAL A 406 -24.18 4.75 13.72
C VAL A 406 -22.92 4.56 14.58
N CYS A 407 -22.80 5.34 15.63
CA CYS A 407 -21.72 5.22 16.61
C CYS A 407 -22.30 4.89 17.98
N ASP A 408 -21.87 3.78 18.58
CA ASP A 408 -22.36 3.35 19.89
C ASP A 408 -21.81 4.20 21.04
N GLU A 409 -22.49 4.16 22.19
CA GLU A 409 -22.07 4.89 23.40
C GLU A 409 -20.78 4.32 23.99
N ALA A 410 -20.48 3.03 23.78
CA ALA A 410 -19.23 2.42 24.22
C ALA A 410 -18.02 3.06 23.51
N SER A 411 -18.11 3.29 22.19
CA SER A 411 -17.03 3.95 21.43
C SER A 411 -16.80 5.39 21.92
N LYS A 412 -17.85 6.14 22.20
CA LYS A 412 -17.74 7.51 22.72
C LYS A 412 -17.12 7.51 24.13
N THR A 413 -17.55 6.63 25.02
CA THR A 413 -17.04 6.50 26.38
C THR A 413 -15.59 6.06 26.39
N ASN A 414 -15.24 5.04 25.60
CA ASN A 414 -13.86 4.52 25.49
C ASN A 414 -12.88 5.55 24.95
N SER A 415 -13.38 6.55 24.22
CA SER A 415 -12.56 7.60 23.60
C SER A 415 -12.59 8.93 24.37
N ALA A 416 -13.20 8.97 25.55
CA ALA A 416 -13.31 10.19 26.35
C ALA A 416 -11.95 10.74 26.86
N GLU A 417 -10.91 9.89 26.90
CA GLU A 417 -9.55 10.30 27.30
C GLU A 417 -8.73 10.91 26.15
N THR A 418 -9.30 11.00 24.93
CA THR A 418 -8.61 11.61 23.79
C THR A 418 -8.41 13.09 24.02
N THR A 419 -7.16 13.56 23.91
CA THR A 419 -6.83 14.98 24.00
C THR A 419 -6.86 15.61 22.61
N ILE A 420 -7.67 16.64 22.42
CA ILE A 420 -7.75 17.38 21.15
C ILE A 420 -7.23 18.79 21.35
N LYS A 421 -6.22 19.16 20.57
CA LYS A 421 -5.66 20.52 20.48
C LYS A 421 -5.83 21.03 19.06
N ILE A 422 -6.47 22.18 18.92
CA ILE A 422 -6.71 22.81 17.62
C ILE A 422 -6.10 24.20 17.64
N THR A 423 -5.25 24.46 16.68
CA THR A 423 -4.70 25.80 16.41
C THR A 423 -5.16 26.23 15.02
N THR A 424 -5.83 27.38 14.96
CA THR A 424 -6.24 27.97 13.69
C THR A 424 -5.16 28.91 13.20
N ARG A 425 -4.75 28.77 11.94
CA ARG A 425 -3.87 29.73 11.25
C ARG A 425 -4.73 30.81 10.61
N GLU A 426 -4.25 32.05 10.67
CA GLU A 426 -4.82 33.20 9.99
C GLU A 426 -4.45 33.24 8.49
#